data_4ecc1578b4af7a941eba0143bf661f8b
#
_entry.id   4ecc1578b4af7a941eba0143bf661f8b
#
_cell.length_a   1.000
_cell.length_b   1.000
_cell.length_c   1.000
_cell.angle_alpha   90.00
_cell.angle_beta   90.00
_cell.angle_gamma   90.00
#
_symmetry.space_group_name_H-M   'P 1'
#
loop_
_entity.id
_entity.type
_entity.pdbx_description
1 polymer ?
#
loop_
_entity_poly.entity_id
_entity_poly.type
_entity_poly.pdbx_seq_one_letter_code
_entity_poly.pdbx_strand_id
1 'polypeptide(L)'
;VTKIFFKIIIANPSRLPIVESIEGATPTNQKQKPNKKMTTATQLKAGTETGSLMNHIISGCRMSAPETGMGATILGWTDRRACTITEVSKSGKRVGIVEDIATRVDKNGMSDSQEYSFERGTGSPTFFTLRKNGAWVRQGESIRGQRLAIGKRDHYYDYSF
;
A
#
# COMPACT_ATOMS: atom_id res chain seq x y z
N VAL A 1 3.86 -6.76 -48.97
CA VAL A 1 4.61 -5.52 -48.69
C VAL A 1 3.58 -4.39 -48.64
N THR A 2 3.06 -4.04 -47.48
CA THR A 2 2.03 -3.01 -47.31
C THR A 2 2.68 -1.76 -46.75
N LYS A 3 2.72 -0.69 -47.53
CA LYS A 3 3.23 0.63 -47.17
C LYS A 3 2.18 1.36 -46.31
N ILE A 4 2.51 1.71 -45.05
CA ILE A 4 1.70 2.59 -44.20
C ILE A 4 2.17 4.01 -44.46
N PHE A 5 1.29 4.86 -44.99
CA PHE A 5 1.52 6.31 -45.14
C PHE A 5 1.14 7.04 -43.85
N PHE A 6 2.10 7.68 -43.18
CA PHE A 6 1.85 8.65 -42.13
C PHE A 6 1.49 10.02 -42.76
N LYS A 7 0.28 10.51 -42.48
CA LYS A 7 -0.17 11.83 -42.89
C LYS A 7 0.13 12.81 -41.74
N ILE A 8 1.16 13.64 -41.89
CA ILE A 8 1.47 14.74 -40.98
C ILE A 8 0.47 15.87 -41.23
N ILE A 9 -0.33 16.23 -40.24
CA ILE A 9 -1.21 17.41 -40.25
C ILE A 9 -0.45 18.55 -39.59
N ILE A 10 -0.02 19.54 -40.41
CA ILE A 10 0.57 20.79 -39.93
C ILE A 10 -0.57 21.70 -39.51
N ALA A 11 -0.66 22.02 -38.22
CA ALA A 11 -1.60 23.01 -37.69
C ALA A 11 -1.09 24.42 -37.94
N ASN A 12 -1.93 25.25 -38.54
CA ASN A 12 -1.64 26.64 -38.90
C ASN A 12 -1.95 27.59 -37.69
N PRO A 13 -1.02 28.41 -37.19
CA PRO A 13 -1.25 29.28 -36.04
C PRO A 13 -1.64 30.72 -36.49
N SER A 14 -2.91 30.94 -36.81
CA SER A 14 -3.43 32.30 -36.90
C SER A 14 -4.95 32.33 -36.98
N ARG A 15 -5.61 32.32 -35.83
CA ARG A 15 -6.92 32.95 -35.58
C ARG A 15 -7.26 32.90 -34.10
N LEU A 16 -7.24 34.06 -33.48
CA LEU A 16 -7.82 34.29 -32.15
C LEU A 16 -9.34 34.28 -32.29
N PRO A 17 -10.08 33.57 -31.44
CA PRO A 17 -11.53 33.74 -31.39
C PRO A 17 -11.91 35.00 -30.62
N ILE A 18 -12.82 35.75 -31.19
CA ILE A 18 -13.53 36.90 -30.64
C ILE A 18 -14.32 36.44 -29.42
N VAL A 19 -14.14 37.17 -28.30
CA VAL A 19 -14.92 36.97 -27.06
C VAL A 19 -16.27 37.66 -27.27
N GLU A 20 -17.33 36.91 -27.54
CA GLU A 20 -18.71 37.37 -27.38
C GLU A 20 -19.14 37.26 -25.93
N SER A 21 -19.47 38.40 -25.34
CA SER A 21 -20.10 38.50 -24.01
C SER A 21 -21.51 38.00 -24.10
N ILE A 22 -21.81 36.88 -23.39
CA ILE A 22 -23.18 36.47 -23.15
C ILE A 22 -23.52 36.81 -21.70
N GLU A 23 -24.31 37.88 -21.54
CA GLU A 23 -25.02 38.19 -20.30
C GLU A 23 -26.15 37.16 -20.08
N GLY A 24 -26.33 36.74 -18.84
CA GLY A 24 -27.57 36.20 -18.33
C GLY A 24 -27.67 34.67 -18.24
N ALA A 25 -27.08 34.08 -17.22
CA ALA A 25 -27.55 32.77 -16.70
C ALA A 25 -27.66 32.84 -15.17
N THR A 26 -28.88 32.76 -14.70
CA THR A 26 -29.28 32.59 -13.29
C THR A 26 -28.55 31.42 -12.65
N PRO A 27 -28.10 31.51 -11.37
CA PRO A 27 -27.43 30.40 -10.70
C PRO A 27 -28.40 29.27 -10.41
N THR A 28 -28.30 28.21 -11.15
CA THR A 28 -28.99 26.95 -10.86
C THR A 28 -28.43 26.38 -9.56
N ASN A 29 -29.30 26.30 -8.57
CA ASN A 29 -29.05 25.75 -7.24
C ASN A 29 -28.66 24.26 -7.35
N GLN A 30 -27.37 23.97 -7.52
CA GLN A 30 -26.84 22.61 -7.45
C GLN A 30 -26.92 22.15 -6.00
N LYS A 31 -27.90 21.26 -5.70
CA LYS A 31 -27.93 20.49 -4.46
C LYS A 31 -26.60 19.79 -4.28
N GLN A 32 -25.77 20.31 -3.38
CA GLN A 32 -24.57 19.64 -2.91
C GLN A 32 -24.96 18.30 -2.32
N LYS A 33 -24.47 17.20 -2.92
CA LYS A 33 -24.59 15.87 -2.32
C LYS A 33 -23.92 15.93 -0.94
N PRO A 34 -24.54 15.32 0.10
CA PRO A 34 -23.99 15.36 1.45
C PRO A 34 -22.58 14.75 1.44
N ASN A 35 -21.61 15.52 1.89
CA ASN A 35 -20.24 15.09 2.13
C ASN A 35 -20.28 13.79 2.93
N LYS A 36 -19.79 12.72 2.32
CA LYS A 36 -19.56 11.43 2.98
C LYS A 36 -18.69 11.71 4.19
N LYS A 37 -19.26 11.65 5.40
CA LYS A 37 -18.55 11.81 6.67
C LYS A 37 -17.25 11.00 6.57
N MET A 38 -16.11 11.69 6.58
CA MET A 38 -14.82 11.06 6.79
C MET A 38 -14.94 10.28 8.09
N THR A 39 -14.79 8.97 7.98
CA THR A 39 -14.82 8.07 9.14
C THR A 39 -13.73 8.57 10.07
N THR A 40 -14.11 9.02 11.24
CA THR A 40 -13.23 9.47 12.31
C THR A 40 -12.13 8.45 12.47
N ALA A 41 -10.88 8.88 12.32
CA ALA A 41 -9.73 8.03 12.60
C ALA A 41 -9.96 7.42 13.99
N THR A 42 -9.99 6.10 14.07
CA THR A 42 -10.16 5.38 15.35
C THR A 42 -9.03 5.84 16.24
N GLN A 43 -9.35 6.58 17.30
CA GLN A 43 -8.34 7.01 18.28
C GLN A 43 -7.64 5.76 18.81
N LEU A 44 -6.35 5.68 18.57
CA LEU A 44 -5.50 4.63 19.13
C LEU A 44 -5.47 4.81 20.64
N LYS A 45 -6.07 3.88 21.39
CA LYS A 45 -5.92 3.82 22.81
C LYS A 45 -4.51 3.34 23.12
N ALA A 46 -3.76 4.11 23.91
CA ALA A 46 -2.49 3.66 24.47
C ALA A 46 -2.71 2.31 25.19
N GLY A 47 -1.87 1.31 24.90
CA GLY A 47 -1.99 -0.03 25.49
C GLY A 47 -2.88 -1.02 24.69
N THR A 48 -3.21 -0.78 23.44
CA THR A 48 -3.82 -1.82 22.59
C THR A 48 -2.79 -2.91 22.30
N GLU A 49 -3.20 -4.17 22.44
CA GLU A 49 -2.41 -5.40 22.26
C GLU A 49 -1.88 -5.64 20.83
N THR A 50 -1.67 -4.61 20.03
CA THR A 50 -1.42 -4.74 18.58
C THR A 50 0.01 -4.39 18.18
N GLY A 51 0.93 -4.32 19.12
CA GLY A 51 2.33 -4.02 18.84
C GLY A 51 2.66 -2.51 18.93
N SER A 52 3.85 -2.15 18.49
CA SER A 52 4.32 -0.77 18.53
C SER A 52 3.42 0.17 17.72
N LEU A 53 3.36 1.44 18.11
CA LEU A 53 2.63 2.48 17.39
C LEU A 53 3.05 2.53 15.91
N MET A 54 4.34 2.38 15.63
CA MET A 54 4.87 2.37 14.27
C MET A 54 4.29 1.22 13.44
N ASN A 55 4.31 -0.01 13.97
CA ASN A 55 3.74 -1.16 13.29
C ASN A 55 2.23 -1.02 13.09
N HIS A 56 1.55 -0.39 14.02
CA HIS A 56 0.12 -0.09 13.90
C HIS A 56 -0.16 0.92 12.79
N ILE A 57 0.61 2.00 12.68
CA ILE A 57 0.52 2.99 11.59
C ILE A 57 0.79 2.30 10.25
N ILE A 58 1.86 1.53 10.14
CA ILE A 58 2.21 0.80 8.91
C ILE A 58 1.07 -0.13 8.49
N SER A 59 0.45 -0.85 9.43
CA SER A 59 -0.67 -1.75 9.12
C SER A 59 -1.92 -1.04 8.62
N GLY A 60 -2.08 0.24 8.95
CA GLY A 60 -3.20 1.07 8.52
C GLY A 60 -2.99 1.78 7.17
N CYS A 61 -1.75 1.86 6.69
CA CYS A 61 -1.44 2.46 5.41
C CYS A 61 -2.03 1.59 4.28
N ARG A 62 -2.98 2.16 3.53
CA ARG A 62 -3.51 1.51 2.33
C ARG A 62 -2.52 1.70 1.20
N MET A 63 -1.82 0.63 0.89
CA MET A 63 -0.95 0.55 -0.29
C MET A 63 -1.75 0.08 -1.52
N SER A 64 -1.12 0.03 -2.66
CA SER A 64 -1.67 -0.48 -3.92
C SER A 64 -2.29 -1.89 -3.77
N ALA A 65 -3.08 -2.31 -4.75
CA ALA A 65 -3.58 -3.68 -4.81
C ALA A 65 -2.39 -4.67 -4.80
N PRO A 66 -2.53 -5.82 -4.12
CA PRO A 66 -1.45 -6.80 -4.06
C PRO A 66 -1.19 -7.42 -5.44
N GLU A 67 0.08 -7.55 -5.79
CA GLU A 67 0.55 -8.19 -7.01
C GLU A 67 1.64 -9.22 -6.70
N THR A 68 1.72 -10.26 -7.51
CA THR A 68 2.79 -11.26 -7.38
C THR A 68 4.15 -10.62 -7.66
N GLY A 69 5.13 -10.89 -6.80
CA GLY A 69 6.46 -10.28 -6.83
C GLY A 69 6.57 -8.97 -6.03
N MET A 70 5.45 -8.39 -5.60
CA MET A 70 5.46 -7.19 -4.76
C MET A 70 6.04 -7.51 -3.38
N GLY A 71 6.78 -6.54 -2.83
CA GLY A 71 7.27 -6.61 -1.46
C GLY A 71 6.16 -6.43 -0.44
N ALA A 72 6.32 -7.07 0.70
CA ALA A 72 5.44 -6.91 1.85
C ALA A 72 6.24 -7.06 3.15
N THR A 73 5.63 -6.73 4.27
CA THR A 73 6.25 -6.79 5.60
C THR A 73 5.33 -7.47 6.59
N ILE A 74 5.81 -8.54 7.21
CA ILE A 74 5.13 -9.15 8.37
C ILE A 74 5.41 -8.29 9.59
N LEU A 75 4.36 -7.88 10.28
CA LEU A 75 4.44 -7.03 11.47
C LEU A 75 4.37 -7.92 12.72
N GLY A 76 5.45 -7.97 13.49
CA GLY A 76 5.49 -8.53 14.83
C GLY A 76 4.99 -7.53 15.87
N TRP A 77 5.36 -7.74 17.15
CA TRP A 77 5.04 -6.78 18.22
C TRP A 77 5.81 -5.46 17.99
N THR A 78 7.12 -5.53 17.92
CA THR A 78 8.02 -4.42 17.57
C THR A 78 8.79 -4.74 16.28
N ASP A 79 9.13 -6.01 16.04
CA ASP A 79 9.87 -6.49 14.90
C ASP A 79 9.08 -6.39 13.58
N ARG A 80 9.82 -6.30 12.51
CA ARG A 80 9.31 -6.39 11.14
C ARG A 80 10.13 -7.41 10.35
N ARG A 81 9.48 -8.21 9.52
CA ARG A 81 10.14 -9.18 8.66
C ARG A 81 9.73 -8.98 7.22
N ALA A 82 10.75 -8.78 6.37
CA ALA A 82 10.56 -8.60 4.93
C ALA A 82 10.04 -9.88 4.29
N CYS A 83 9.16 -9.75 3.32
CA CYS A 83 8.63 -10.86 2.55
C CYS A 83 8.24 -10.45 1.14
N THR A 84 8.06 -11.43 0.27
CA THR A 84 7.61 -11.26 -1.11
C THR A 84 6.28 -11.96 -1.32
N ILE A 85 5.35 -11.31 -1.99
CA ILE A 85 4.06 -11.90 -2.40
C ILE A 85 4.32 -12.89 -3.53
N THR A 86 3.99 -14.16 -3.32
CA THR A 86 4.14 -15.23 -4.30
C THR A 86 2.83 -15.58 -5.00
N GLU A 87 1.71 -15.38 -4.30
CA GLU A 87 0.39 -15.73 -4.81
C GLU A 87 -0.63 -14.66 -4.44
N VAL A 88 -1.54 -14.38 -5.37
CA VAL A 88 -2.70 -13.50 -5.13
C VAL A 88 -3.95 -14.21 -5.62
N SER A 89 -4.98 -14.30 -4.77
CA SER A 89 -6.25 -14.88 -5.15
C SER A 89 -6.96 -14.03 -6.22
N LYS A 90 -7.82 -14.66 -7.03
CA LYS A 90 -8.63 -13.96 -8.05
C LYS A 90 -9.46 -12.79 -7.49
N SER A 91 -9.88 -12.88 -6.24
CA SER A 91 -10.63 -11.81 -5.56
C SER A 91 -9.74 -10.68 -5.02
N GLY A 92 -8.43 -10.81 -5.05
CA GLY A 92 -7.47 -9.88 -4.44
C GLY A 92 -7.53 -9.82 -2.91
N LYS A 93 -8.28 -10.73 -2.25
CA LYS A 93 -8.51 -10.70 -0.80
C LYS A 93 -7.70 -11.72 -0.01
N ARG A 94 -6.90 -12.55 -0.67
CA ARG A 94 -5.98 -13.51 -0.05
C ARG A 94 -4.67 -13.44 -0.80
N VAL A 95 -3.57 -13.39 -0.06
CA VAL A 95 -2.21 -13.41 -0.59
C VAL A 95 -1.41 -14.51 0.09
N GLY A 96 -0.54 -15.15 -0.67
CA GLY A 96 0.50 -16.03 -0.18
C GLY A 96 1.82 -15.26 -0.21
N ILE A 97 2.56 -15.30 0.88
CA ILE A 97 3.86 -14.63 0.99
C ILE A 97 4.93 -15.64 1.39
N VAL A 98 6.17 -15.38 0.97
CA VAL A 98 7.37 -16.08 1.44
C VAL A 98 8.27 -15.06 2.11
N GLU A 99 8.80 -15.40 3.29
CA GLU A 99 9.76 -14.52 3.98
C GLU A 99 11.04 -14.42 3.17
N ASP A 100 11.55 -13.21 3.01
CA ASP A 100 12.81 -12.94 2.33
C ASP A 100 13.98 -13.16 3.30
N ILE A 101 15.15 -13.51 2.74
CA ILE A 101 16.39 -13.56 3.50
C ILE A 101 16.87 -12.10 3.64
N ALA A 102 16.86 -11.61 4.87
CA ALA A 102 17.33 -10.27 5.19
C ALA A 102 18.77 -10.33 5.73
N THR A 103 19.72 -9.74 5.00
CA THR A 103 21.10 -9.65 5.43
C THR A 103 21.41 -8.22 5.83
N ARG A 104 21.86 -8.02 7.08
CA ARG A 104 22.20 -6.70 7.58
C ARG A 104 23.45 -6.17 6.89
N VAL A 105 23.39 -4.95 6.36
CA VAL A 105 24.48 -4.33 5.58
C VAL A 105 25.11 -3.11 6.27
N ASP A 106 24.46 -2.59 7.32
CA ASP A 106 25.05 -1.52 8.14
C ASP A 106 26.05 -2.06 9.17
N LYS A 107 26.77 -1.14 9.83
CA LYS A 107 27.73 -1.43 10.90
C LYS A 107 27.32 -0.79 12.24
N ASN A 108 26.03 -0.48 12.41
CA ASN A 108 25.53 0.31 13.53
C ASN A 108 25.34 -0.49 14.83
N GLY A 109 25.79 -1.74 14.89
CA GLY A 109 25.67 -2.59 16.08
C GLY A 109 24.21 -2.85 16.45
N MET A 110 23.87 -2.70 17.73
CA MET A 110 22.50 -2.88 18.26
C MET A 110 21.63 -1.61 18.17
N SER A 111 21.92 -0.73 17.22
CA SER A 111 21.17 0.50 17.00
C SER A 111 19.82 0.25 16.32
N ASP A 112 18.86 1.14 16.56
CA ASP A 112 17.57 1.17 15.84
C ASP A 112 17.73 1.58 14.38
N SER A 113 18.84 2.22 14.00
CA SER A 113 19.18 2.52 12.61
C SER A 113 19.77 1.29 11.95
N GLN A 114 18.94 0.55 11.25
CA GLN A 114 19.24 -0.73 10.64
C GLN A 114 18.98 -0.68 9.14
N GLU A 115 19.93 -1.20 8.36
CA GLU A 115 19.82 -1.35 6.91
C GLU A 115 20.02 -2.81 6.50
N TYR A 116 19.15 -3.29 5.61
CA TYR A 116 19.13 -4.67 5.14
C TYR A 116 19.12 -4.76 3.63
N SER A 117 19.86 -5.72 3.08
CA SER A 117 19.64 -6.23 1.74
C SER A 117 18.69 -7.43 1.80
N PHE A 118 17.91 -7.60 0.75
CA PHE A 118 16.88 -8.64 0.69
C PHE A 118 17.09 -9.56 -0.49
N GLU A 119 17.11 -10.86 -0.22
CA GLU A 119 17.08 -11.91 -1.23
C GLU A 119 15.75 -12.67 -1.09
N ARG A 120 15.23 -13.14 -2.21
CA ARG A 120 13.97 -13.88 -2.21
C ARG A 120 14.12 -15.21 -1.48
N GLY A 121 13.32 -15.45 -0.48
CA GLY A 121 13.26 -16.74 0.21
C GLY A 121 12.60 -17.84 -0.64
N THR A 122 12.91 -19.08 -0.31
CA THR A 122 12.43 -20.30 -1.00
C THR A 122 11.47 -21.14 -0.16
N GLY A 123 10.98 -20.61 0.97
CA GLY A 123 10.11 -21.31 1.90
C GLY A 123 8.68 -21.57 1.37
N SER A 124 7.91 -22.35 2.12
CA SER A 124 6.48 -22.54 1.85
C SER A 124 5.70 -21.25 2.08
N PRO A 125 4.70 -20.93 1.25
CA PRO A 125 3.95 -19.70 1.38
C PRO A 125 3.08 -19.68 2.65
N THR A 126 3.11 -18.58 3.37
CA THR A 126 2.18 -18.26 4.45
C THR A 126 1.07 -17.37 3.91
N PHE A 127 -0.18 -17.66 4.30
CA PHE A 127 -1.34 -16.95 3.73
C PHE A 127 -1.90 -15.88 4.67
N PHE A 128 -2.25 -14.75 4.08
CA PHE A 128 -2.93 -13.64 4.73
C PHE A 128 -4.23 -13.29 4.02
N THR A 129 -5.21 -12.81 4.76
CA THR A 129 -6.54 -12.46 4.24
C THR A 129 -6.90 -11.03 4.61
N LEU A 130 -7.49 -10.31 3.65
CA LEU A 130 -8.00 -8.96 3.86
C LEU A 130 -9.29 -9.00 4.69
N ARG A 131 -9.28 -8.35 5.82
CA ARG A 131 -10.42 -8.25 6.73
C ARG A 131 -11.31 -7.05 6.39
N LYS A 132 -12.53 -7.03 6.91
CA LYS A 132 -13.51 -5.94 6.67
C LYS A 132 -13.01 -4.55 7.09
N ASN A 133 -12.12 -4.48 8.07
CA ASN A 133 -11.49 -3.24 8.54
C ASN A 133 -10.32 -2.77 7.64
N GLY A 134 -10.01 -3.49 6.55
CA GLY A 134 -8.91 -3.18 5.64
C GLY A 134 -7.54 -3.72 6.07
N ALA A 135 -7.44 -4.40 7.20
CA ALA A 135 -6.19 -5.01 7.65
C ALA A 135 -5.98 -6.38 7.01
N TRP A 136 -4.73 -6.68 6.64
CA TRP A 136 -4.30 -8.01 6.26
C TRP A 136 -3.89 -8.77 7.50
N VAL A 137 -4.49 -9.93 7.73
CA VAL A 137 -4.25 -10.77 8.91
C VAL A 137 -3.98 -12.20 8.47
N ARG A 138 -3.08 -12.89 9.17
CA ARG A 138 -2.73 -14.28 8.91
C ARG A 138 -3.98 -15.15 8.87
N GLN A 139 -4.04 -16.03 7.89
CA GLN A 139 -5.18 -16.92 7.69
C GLN A 139 -5.33 -17.85 8.92
N GLY A 140 -6.56 -17.98 9.42
CA GLY A 140 -6.86 -18.78 10.61
C GLY A 140 -6.79 -18.01 11.93
N GLU A 141 -6.20 -16.81 11.94
CA GLU A 141 -6.12 -15.99 13.16
C GLU A 141 -7.29 -15.00 13.29
N SER A 142 -7.50 -14.50 14.50
CA SER A 142 -8.48 -13.45 14.79
C SER A 142 -8.05 -12.12 14.18
N ILE A 143 -8.92 -11.09 14.24
CA ILE A 143 -8.61 -9.73 13.76
C ILE A 143 -7.41 -9.09 14.51
N ARG A 144 -7.04 -9.61 15.67
CA ARG A 144 -5.88 -9.19 16.46
C ARG A 144 -4.60 -9.98 16.14
N GLY A 145 -4.68 -10.96 15.24
CA GLY A 145 -3.56 -11.81 14.83
C GLY A 145 -2.47 -11.06 14.06
N GLN A 146 -1.48 -11.82 13.63
CA GLN A 146 -0.32 -11.32 12.93
C GLN A 146 -0.72 -10.55 11.67
N ARG A 147 -0.19 -9.35 11.49
CA ARG A 147 -0.55 -8.44 10.42
C ARG A 147 0.50 -8.41 9.31
N LEU A 148 0.04 -8.04 8.12
CA LEU A 148 0.87 -7.84 6.95
C LEU A 148 0.66 -6.43 6.40
N ALA A 149 1.74 -5.72 6.12
CA ALA A 149 1.75 -4.50 5.33
C ALA A 149 2.22 -4.83 3.91
N ILE A 150 1.46 -4.39 2.89
CA ILE A 150 1.75 -4.66 1.48
C ILE A 150 2.38 -3.42 0.84
N GLY A 151 3.32 -3.63 -0.09
CA GLY A 151 3.90 -2.58 -0.95
C GLY A 151 5.33 -2.18 -0.59
N LYS A 152 5.85 -2.56 0.56
CA LYS A 152 7.23 -2.31 0.95
C LYS A 152 7.83 -3.51 1.65
N ARG A 153 9.08 -3.83 1.34
CA ARG A 153 9.91 -4.72 2.15
C ARG A 153 10.55 -3.90 3.26
N ASP A 154 10.35 -4.32 4.49
CA ASP A 154 10.99 -3.71 5.65
C ASP A 154 11.40 -4.81 6.63
N HIS A 155 12.59 -4.68 7.20
CA HIS A 155 13.10 -5.58 8.21
C HIS A 155 13.65 -4.75 9.36
N TYR A 156 13.25 -5.11 10.57
CA TYR A 156 13.69 -4.44 11.79
C TYR A 156 13.66 -5.44 12.93
N TYR A 157 14.74 -5.49 13.67
CA TYR A 157 14.86 -6.27 14.89
C TYR A 157 15.01 -5.32 16.09
N ASP A 158 14.14 -5.48 17.06
CA ASP A 158 14.17 -4.69 18.29
C ASP A 158 15.09 -5.34 19.30
N TYR A 159 16.25 -4.75 19.55
CA TYR A 159 17.23 -5.24 20.52
C TYR A 159 16.87 -4.91 21.97
N SER A 160 15.79 -4.16 22.20
CA SER A 160 15.34 -3.72 23.53
C SER A 160 14.35 -4.68 24.17
N PHE A 161 13.90 -5.68 23.40
CA PHE A 161 12.90 -6.69 23.83
C PHE A 161 13.53 -8.06 24.02
#